data_c59d91f3a9d62681d359e68dfd12fcb9
#
_entry.id   c59d91f3a9d62681d359e68dfd12fcb9
#
_cell.length_a   1.000
_cell.length_b   1.000
_cell.length_c   1.000
_cell.angle_alpha   90.00
_cell.angle_beta   90.00
_cell.angle_gamma   90.00
#
_symmetry.space_group_name_H-M   'P 1'
#
loop_
_entity.id
_entity.type
_entity.pdbx_description
1 polymer ?
#
loop_
_entity_poly.entity_id
_entity_poly.type
_entity_poly.pdbx_seq_one_letter_code
_entity_poly.pdbx_strand_id
1 'polypeptide(L)'
;MPTTDELATFIESVSYDELSDETVEELKKRVLDSVGIAIGAMGEPPVEAVGATVSEFGDEGPCRLWGREERAPPSGAAMYNTALVRYLDYMDAILL
;
A
#
# COMPACT_ATOMS: atom_id res chain seq x y z
N MET A 1 -12.40 8.45 22.24
CA MET A 1 -11.18 7.97 21.56
C MET A 1 -10.53 6.89 22.41
N PRO A 2 -10.23 5.72 21.87
CA PRO A 2 -9.50 4.72 22.61
C PRO A 2 -8.08 5.20 22.89
N THR A 3 -7.52 4.72 24.02
CA THR A 3 -6.13 4.98 24.34
C THR A 3 -5.22 4.13 23.43
N THR A 4 -3.94 4.45 23.43
CA THR A 4 -2.94 3.68 22.69
C THR A 4 -2.95 2.22 23.16
N ASP A 5 -3.08 1.97 24.45
CA ASP A 5 -3.10 0.61 24.99
C ASP A 5 -4.33 -0.16 24.54
N GLU A 6 -5.50 0.48 24.52
CA GLU A 6 -6.73 -0.14 24.05
C GLU A 6 -6.63 -0.50 22.57
N LEU A 7 -6.09 0.40 21.76
CA LEU A 7 -5.89 0.16 20.35
C LEU A 7 -4.90 -0.99 20.10
N ALA A 8 -3.79 -1.00 20.81
CA ALA A 8 -2.80 -2.06 20.70
C ALA A 8 -3.38 -3.41 21.09
N THR A 9 -4.17 -3.45 22.17
CA THR A 9 -4.83 -4.67 22.62
C THR A 9 -5.80 -5.18 21.57
N PHE A 10 -6.57 -4.29 20.97
CA PHE A 10 -7.50 -4.66 19.89
C PHE A 10 -6.74 -5.25 18.70
N ILE A 11 -5.68 -4.58 18.24
CA ILE A 11 -4.89 -5.03 17.10
C ILE A 11 -4.28 -6.42 17.35
N GLU A 12 -3.78 -6.64 18.56
CA GLU A 12 -3.18 -7.91 18.91
C GLU A 12 -4.20 -9.05 18.98
N SER A 13 -5.40 -8.76 19.42
CA SER A 13 -6.42 -9.78 19.70
C SER A 13 -7.35 -10.05 18.53
N VAL A 14 -7.49 -9.12 17.57
CA VAL A 14 -8.44 -9.30 16.47
C VAL A 14 -7.93 -10.36 15.49
N SER A 15 -8.86 -11.19 15.01
CA SER A 15 -8.56 -12.18 13.98
C SER A 15 -9.55 -12.00 12.82
N TYR A 16 -9.20 -12.58 11.67
CA TYR A 16 -10.06 -12.50 10.48
C TYR A 16 -11.47 -12.98 10.76
N ASP A 17 -11.61 -14.07 11.52
CA ASP A 17 -12.92 -14.66 11.80
C ASP A 17 -13.84 -13.76 12.63
N GLU A 18 -13.27 -12.78 13.32
CA GLU A 18 -14.03 -11.82 14.12
C GLU A 18 -14.53 -10.63 13.30
N LEU A 19 -14.06 -10.47 12.07
CA LEU A 19 -14.51 -9.40 11.19
C LEU A 19 -15.89 -9.71 10.65
N SER A 20 -16.75 -8.69 10.59
CA SER A 20 -18.05 -8.86 9.96
C SER A 20 -17.91 -9.02 8.45
N ASP A 21 -18.89 -9.65 7.81
CA ASP A 21 -18.90 -9.79 6.36
C ASP A 21 -18.88 -8.43 5.68
N GLU A 22 -19.57 -7.44 6.24
CA GLU A 22 -19.57 -6.07 5.73
C GLU A 22 -18.18 -5.46 5.76
N THR A 23 -17.44 -5.64 6.85
CA THR A 23 -16.07 -5.13 6.97
C THR A 23 -15.16 -5.77 5.94
N VAL A 24 -15.25 -7.08 5.75
CA VAL A 24 -14.44 -7.81 4.77
C VAL A 24 -14.72 -7.30 3.36
N GLU A 25 -15.99 -7.13 3.00
CA GLU A 25 -16.36 -6.62 1.68
C GLU A 25 -15.86 -5.19 1.45
N GLU A 26 -15.94 -4.32 2.46
CA GLU A 26 -15.41 -2.97 2.36
C GLU A 26 -13.90 -2.95 2.18
N LEU A 27 -13.18 -3.81 2.90
CA LEU A 27 -11.74 -3.93 2.75
C LEU A 27 -11.34 -4.40 1.36
N LYS A 28 -12.08 -5.37 0.81
CA LYS A 28 -11.83 -5.84 -0.56
C LYS A 28 -12.00 -4.73 -1.58
N LYS A 29 -13.04 -3.92 -1.42
CA LYS A 29 -13.29 -2.78 -2.32
C LYS A 29 -12.15 -1.77 -2.26
N ARG A 30 -11.67 -1.47 -1.05
CA ARG A 30 -10.59 -0.50 -0.88
C ARG A 30 -9.26 -1.00 -1.44
N VAL A 31 -8.97 -2.28 -1.26
CA VAL A 31 -7.77 -2.88 -1.86
C VAL A 31 -7.87 -2.85 -3.39
N LEU A 32 -9.02 -3.23 -3.93
CA LEU A 32 -9.24 -3.22 -5.38
C LEU A 32 -9.09 -1.81 -5.94
N ASP A 33 -9.66 -0.81 -5.26
CA ASP A 33 -9.56 0.58 -5.66
C ASP A 33 -8.11 1.06 -5.66
N SER A 34 -7.37 0.75 -4.59
CA SER A 34 -5.96 1.14 -4.48
C SER A 34 -5.10 0.50 -5.57
N VAL A 35 -5.32 -0.76 -5.87
CA VAL A 35 -4.59 -1.44 -6.94
C VAL A 35 -4.93 -0.83 -8.29
N GLY A 36 -6.19 -0.53 -8.54
CA GLY A 36 -6.62 0.13 -9.78
C GLY A 36 -5.97 1.49 -9.97
N ILE A 37 -5.92 2.28 -8.90
CA ILE A 37 -5.25 3.59 -8.93
C ILE A 37 -3.76 3.44 -9.22
N ALA A 38 -3.12 2.44 -8.60
CA ALA A 38 -1.70 2.17 -8.83
C ALA A 38 -1.44 1.82 -10.30
N ILE A 39 -2.28 1.00 -10.89
CA ILE A 39 -2.15 0.65 -12.31
C ILE A 39 -2.26 1.91 -13.19
N GLY A 40 -3.18 2.79 -12.87
CA GLY A 40 -3.34 4.05 -13.60
C GLY A 40 -2.16 5.01 -13.48
N ALA A 41 -1.35 4.87 -12.44
CA ALA A 41 -0.17 5.71 -12.22
C ALA A 41 1.09 5.14 -12.85
N MET A 42 1.06 3.91 -13.35
CA MET A 42 2.25 3.31 -13.97
C MET A 42 2.67 4.10 -15.20
N GLY A 43 3.98 4.32 -15.32
CA GLY A 43 4.54 5.08 -16.42
C GLY A 43 4.58 6.58 -16.23
N GLU A 44 3.97 7.12 -15.17
CA GLU A 44 4.04 8.54 -14.90
C GLU A 44 5.45 8.95 -14.49
N PRO A 45 6.00 10.05 -15.06
CA PRO A 45 7.42 10.40 -14.81
C PRO A 45 7.82 10.52 -13.35
N PRO A 46 7.04 11.15 -12.45
CA PRO A 46 7.45 11.20 -11.05
C PRO A 46 7.51 9.82 -10.40
N VAL A 47 6.61 8.93 -10.75
CA VAL A 47 6.60 7.55 -10.22
C VAL A 47 7.81 6.79 -10.75
N GLU A 48 8.12 6.94 -12.03
CA GLU A 48 9.29 6.31 -12.63
C GLU A 48 10.60 6.82 -12.00
N ALA A 49 10.65 8.09 -11.62
CA ALA A 49 11.80 8.65 -10.92
C ALA A 49 12.01 7.98 -9.54
N VAL A 50 10.92 7.72 -8.82
CA VAL A 50 11.00 6.99 -7.56
C VAL A 50 11.52 5.57 -7.79
N GLY A 51 11.02 4.89 -8.82
CA GLY A 51 11.47 3.55 -9.18
C GLY A 51 12.96 3.49 -9.50
N ALA A 52 13.44 4.45 -10.27
CA ALA A 52 14.86 4.55 -10.59
C ALA A 52 15.71 4.77 -9.34
N THR A 53 15.25 5.62 -8.43
CA THR A 53 15.95 5.88 -7.18
C THR A 53 16.01 4.63 -6.31
N VAL A 54 14.92 3.90 -6.20
CA VAL A 54 14.88 2.65 -5.44
C VAL A 54 15.88 1.65 -6.03
N SER A 55 15.93 1.54 -7.35
CA SER A 55 16.85 0.62 -8.03
C SER A 55 18.32 0.98 -7.81
N GLU A 56 18.64 2.28 -7.66
CA GLU A 56 20.00 2.72 -7.36
C GLU A 56 20.48 2.25 -5.98
N PHE A 57 19.56 2.14 -5.02
CA PHE A 57 19.92 1.69 -3.67
C PHE A 57 19.94 0.18 -3.53
N GLY A 58 19.51 -0.54 -4.55
CA GLY A 58 19.56 -2.00 -4.56
C GLY A 58 18.37 -2.57 -5.33
N ASP A 59 18.69 -3.33 -6.36
CA ASP A 59 17.69 -3.98 -7.21
C ASP A 59 17.44 -5.43 -6.81
N GLU A 60 17.95 -5.84 -5.67
CA GLU A 60 17.78 -7.18 -5.13
C GLU A 60 16.99 -7.14 -3.83
N GLY A 61 16.19 -8.14 -3.61
CA GLY A 61 15.42 -8.26 -2.38
C GLY A 61 14.21 -9.17 -2.57
N PRO A 62 13.48 -9.44 -1.49
CA PRO A 62 12.35 -10.37 -1.56
C PRO A 62 11.06 -9.73 -2.08
N CYS A 63 10.99 -8.41 -2.20
CA CYS A 63 9.75 -7.73 -2.50
C CYS A 63 9.65 -7.32 -3.96
N ARG A 64 8.42 -7.26 -4.45
CA ARG A 64 8.14 -6.86 -5.83
C ARG A 64 7.82 -5.37 -5.89
N LEU A 65 8.28 -4.75 -6.97
CA LEU A 65 7.84 -3.42 -7.38
C LEU A 65 6.74 -3.64 -8.41
N TRP A 66 5.54 -3.16 -8.12
CA TRP A 66 4.37 -3.39 -8.97
C TRP A 66 4.60 -2.89 -10.40
N GLY A 67 4.40 -3.77 -11.37
CA GLY A 67 4.57 -3.44 -12.78
C GLY A 67 6.01 -3.39 -13.26
N ARG A 68 6.98 -3.76 -12.42
CA ARG A 68 8.40 -3.78 -12.78
C ARG A 68 8.97 -5.19 -12.56
N GLU A 69 10.05 -5.49 -13.25
CA GLU A 69 10.72 -6.77 -13.08
C GLU A 69 11.68 -6.76 -11.89
N GLU A 70 12.20 -5.61 -11.56
CA GLU A 70 13.15 -5.45 -10.47
C GLU A 70 12.50 -5.79 -9.13
N ARG A 71 13.33 -6.24 -8.22
CA ARG A 71 12.93 -6.49 -6.84
C ARG A 71 13.65 -5.52 -5.93
N ALA A 72 13.18 -5.40 -4.71
CA ALA A 72 13.76 -4.47 -3.76
C ALA A 72 13.61 -5.00 -2.33
N PRO A 73 14.41 -4.46 -1.40
CA PRO A 73 14.14 -4.66 0.01
C PRO A 73 12.76 -4.10 0.38
N PRO A 74 12.18 -4.51 1.53
CA PRO A 74 10.86 -4.05 1.92
C PRO A 74 10.68 -2.52 1.93
N SER A 75 11.70 -1.79 2.38
CA SER A 75 11.64 -0.31 2.42
C SER A 75 11.53 0.30 1.03
N GLY A 76 12.32 -0.21 0.08
CA GLY A 76 12.27 0.28 -1.29
C GLY A 76 10.97 -0.06 -1.98
N ALA A 77 10.48 -1.28 -1.79
CA ALA A 77 9.20 -1.70 -2.36
C ALA A 77 8.05 -0.87 -1.79
N ALA A 78 8.06 -0.62 -0.48
CA ALA A 78 7.05 0.22 0.15
C ALA A 78 7.07 1.63 -0.43
N MET A 79 8.24 2.22 -0.61
CA MET A 79 8.37 3.56 -1.18
C MET A 79 7.78 3.64 -2.59
N TYR A 80 8.18 2.74 -3.47
CA TYR A 80 7.72 2.77 -4.85
C TYR A 80 6.23 2.45 -4.97
N ASN A 81 5.78 1.38 -4.31
CA ASN A 81 4.38 0.97 -4.41
C ASN A 81 3.45 2.00 -3.78
N THR A 82 3.88 2.67 -2.71
CA THR A 82 3.13 3.78 -2.12
C THR A 82 3.05 4.97 -3.08
N ALA A 83 4.14 5.28 -3.77
CA ALA A 83 4.13 6.35 -4.78
C ALA A 83 3.10 6.07 -5.87
N LEU A 84 3.01 4.82 -6.33
CA LEU A 84 2.00 4.42 -7.30
C LEU A 84 0.58 4.69 -6.79
N VAL A 85 0.29 4.27 -5.58
CA VAL A 85 -1.06 4.38 -5.00
C VAL A 85 -1.41 5.84 -4.75
N ARG A 86 -0.45 6.68 -4.40
CA ARG A 86 -0.69 8.07 -4.02
C ARG A 86 -0.63 9.08 -5.16
N TYR A 87 -0.01 8.75 -6.28
CA TYR A 87 0.31 9.75 -7.30
C TYR A 87 -0.93 10.46 -7.86
N LEU A 88 -1.96 9.72 -8.21
CA LEU A 88 -3.18 10.30 -8.80
C LEU A 88 -4.10 10.97 -7.78
N ASP A 89 -3.83 10.75 -6.48
CA ASP A 89 -4.59 11.34 -5.38
C ASP A 89 -6.09 11.03 -5.42
N TYR A 90 -6.42 9.80 -5.84
CA TYR A 90 -7.82 9.33 -5.90
C TYR A 90 -8.17 8.44 -4.71
N MET A 91 -7.30 8.38 -3.72
CA MET A 91 -7.53 7.53 -2.56
C MET A 91 -8.68 8.03 -1.71
N ASP A 92 -9.39 7.07 -1.13
CA ASP A 92 -10.42 7.35 -0.16
C ASP A 92 -9.84 8.01 1.10
N ALA A 93 -10.64 8.84 1.74
CA ALA A 93 -10.23 9.54 2.94
C ALA A 93 -11.37 9.55 3.95
N ILE A 94 -11.01 9.51 5.22
CA ILE A 94 -11.96 9.67 6.32
C ILE A 94 -11.81 11.09 6.85
N LEU A 95 -12.90 11.86 6.77
CA LEU A 95 -12.93 13.23 7.30
C LEU A 95 -13.59 13.18 8.68
N LEU A 96 -12.86 13.60 9.67
CA LEU A 96 -13.33 13.62 11.06
C LEU A 96 -13.84 15.00 11.44
#